data_be6dbc03fd770f7f6976f8dde2a88dd5
#
_entry.id   be6dbc03fd770f7f6976f8dde2a88dd5
#
_cell.length_a   1.000
_cell.length_b   1.000
_cell.length_c   1.000
_cell.angle_alpha   90.00
_cell.angle_beta   90.00
_cell.angle_gamma   90.00
#
_symmetry.space_group_name_H-M   'P 1'
#
loop_
_entity.id
_entity.type
_entity.pdbx_description
1 polymer ?
#
loop_
_entity_poly.entity_id
_entity_poly.type
_entity_poly.pdbx_seq_one_letter_code
_entity_poly.pdbx_strand_id
1 'polypeptide(L)'
;MSFICKIPNIDEINKRWDYLTKDRTVDKENWNIWRKQAIYNYSVGNYIMYYGFLDDEIICEATAIIKANQDKYVNDLINEKTVYLSAFRTNKEYEGQGYFSKLYKFMLSDLKEKGYEYATLGVEPTEEKNKSIYNHYGFTEFIKETHETYPNGEEVTVDYYKKRL
;
A
#
# COMPACT_ATOMS: atom_id res chain seq x y z
N MET A 1 -18.16 -18.47 5.10
CA MET A 1 -16.77 -17.97 5.24
C MET A 1 -16.80 -16.57 5.85
N SER A 2 -15.89 -16.30 6.78
CA SER A 2 -15.84 -15.04 7.52
C SER A 2 -14.69 -14.17 7.01
N PHE A 3 -15.00 -12.95 6.58
CA PHE A 3 -14.00 -11.97 6.17
C PHE A 3 -13.93 -10.83 7.19
N ILE A 4 -12.75 -10.57 7.72
CA ILE A 4 -12.52 -9.47 8.66
C ILE A 4 -11.34 -8.61 8.21
N CYS A 5 -11.40 -7.33 8.56
CA CYS A 5 -10.33 -6.36 8.32
C CYS A 5 -9.77 -5.91 9.67
N LYS A 6 -8.45 -5.83 9.77
CA LYS A 6 -7.80 -5.33 10.99
C LYS A 6 -6.39 -4.83 10.72
N ILE A 7 -5.84 -4.10 11.68
CA ILE A 7 -4.43 -3.75 11.73
C ILE A 7 -3.68 -4.98 12.26
N PRO A 8 -2.73 -5.54 11.50
CA PRO A 8 -2.06 -6.78 11.88
C PRO A 8 -1.02 -6.58 13.01
N ASN A 9 -0.71 -7.67 13.70
CA ASN A 9 0.45 -7.72 14.60
C ASN A 9 1.71 -8.11 13.82
N ILE A 10 2.88 -8.11 14.50
CA ILE A 10 4.16 -8.37 13.83
C ILE A 10 4.24 -9.81 13.28
N ASP A 11 3.65 -10.80 13.94
CA ASP A 11 3.67 -12.17 13.45
C ASP A 11 2.87 -12.30 12.16
N GLU A 12 1.74 -11.64 12.07
CA GLU A 12 0.92 -11.59 10.86
C GLU A 12 1.63 -10.86 9.72
N ILE A 13 2.35 -9.79 10.02
CA ILE A 13 3.16 -9.07 9.04
C ILE A 13 4.26 -9.98 8.49
N ASN A 14 4.99 -10.68 9.34
CA ASN A 14 6.01 -11.63 8.93
C ASN A 14 5.43 -12.75 8.05
N LYS A 15 4.29 -13.29 8.45
CA LYS A 15 3.58 -14.33 7.70
C LYS A 15 3.20 -13.84 6.29
N ARG A 16 2.70 -12.60 6.19
CA ARG A 16 2.35 -12.01 4.90
C ARG A 16 3.58 -11.86 4.01
N TRP A 17 4.69 -11.37 4.55
CA TRP A 17 5.92 -11.21 3.80
C TRP A 17 6.55 -12.55 3.39
N ASP A 18 6.42 -13.59 4.22
CA ASP A 18 6.82 -14.95 3.82
C ASP A 18 6.04 -15.40 2.59
N TYR A 19 4.74 -15.14 2.55
CA TYR A 19 3.89 -15.44 1.39
C TYR A 19 4.31 -14.63 0.16
N LEU A 20 4.52 -13.33 0.31
CA LEU A 20 4.86 -12.44 -0.81
C LEU A 20 6.23 -12.73 -1.41
N THR A 21 7.18 -13.22 -0.62
CA THR A 21 8.56 -13.43 -1.06
C THR A 21 8.87 -14.88 -1.44
N LYS A 22 7.97 -15.83 -1.19
CA LYS A 22 8.17 -17.22 -1.60
C LYS A 22 8.24 -17.29 -3.12
N ASP A 23 9.10 -18.16 -3.64
CA ASP A 23 9.26 -18.46 -5.06
C ASP A 23 9.64 -17.25 -5.95
N ARG A 24 10.04 -16.12 -5.37
CA ARG A 24 10.52 -14.97 -6.14
C ARG A 24 11.97 -15.19 -6.57
N THR A 25 12.22 -15.02 -7.86
CA THR A 25 13.56 -15.19 -8.45
C THR A 25 14.02 -13.94 -9.21
N VAL A 26 13.11 -13.24 -9.91
CA VAL A 26 13.46 -12.15 -10.82
C VAL A 26 13.75 -10.84 -10.08
N ASP A 27 12.85 -10.44 -9.20
CA ASP A 27 12.91 -9.17 -8.46
C ASP A 27 13.16 -9.36 -6.96
N LYS A 28 13.80 -10.45 -6.61
CA LYS A 28 14.04 -10.86 -5.21
C LYS A 28 14.74 -9.79 -4.38
N GLU A 29 15.73 -9.10 -4.97
CA GLU A 29 16.47 -8.04 -4.29
C GLU A 29 15.55 -6.92 -3.85
N ASN A 30 14.67 -6.43 -4.75
CA ASN A 30 13.71 -5.39 -4.44
C ASN A 30 12.79 -5.81 -3.27
N TRP A 31 12.23 -7.03 -3.35
CA TRP A 31 11.29 -7.52 -2.36
C TRP A 31 11.92 -7.72 -0.99
N ASN A 32 13.16 -8.18 -0.93
CA ASN A 32 13.89 -8.33 0.32
C ASN A 32 14.16 -6.97 0.99
N ILE A 33 14.52 -5.96 0.22
CA ILE A 33 14.75 -4.61 0.74
C ILE A 33 13.43 -3.98 1.19
N TRP A 34 12.37 -4.11 0.39
CA TRP A 34 11.05 -3.60 0.76
C TRP A 34 10.50 -4.25 2.03
N ARG A 35 10.74 -5.57 2.21
CA ARG A 35 10.36 -6.27 3.44
C ARG A 35 11.05 -5.66 4.67
N LYS A 36 12.35 -5.45 4.60
CA LYS A 36 13.12 -4.86 5.70
C LYS A 36 12.61 -3.46 6.03
N GLN A 37 12.38 -2.66 5.00
CA GLN A 37 11.87 -1.29 5.17
C GLN A 37 10.47 -1.30 5.79
N ALA A 38 9.58 -2.17 5.34
CA ALA A 38 8.22 -2.26 5.86
C ALA A 38 8.21 -2.65 7.33
N ILE A 39 8.96 -3.68 7.72
CA ILE A 39 9.04 -4.13 9.11
C ILE A 39 9.65 -3.06 10.01
N TYR A 40 10.73 -2.41 9.57
CA TYR A 40 11.32 -1.30 10.30
C TYR A 40 10.33 -0.15 10.50
N ASN A 41 9.68 0.30 9.41
CA ASN A 41 8.77 1.43 9.46
C ASN A 41 7.50 1.11 10.27
N TYR A 42 7.06 -0.13 10.28
CA TYR A 42 6.01 -0.57 11.18
C TYR A 42 6.47 -0.43 12.64
N SER A 43 7.68 -0.90 12.95
CA SER A 43 8.19 -0.91 14.33
C SER A 43 8.38 0.47 14.93
N VAL A 44 8.68 1.48 14.10
CA VAL A 44 8.88 2.88 14.57
C VAL A 44 7.65 3.76 14.35
N GLY A 45 6.54 3.20 13.90
CA GLY A 45 5.28 3.93 13.78
C GLY A 45 5.16 4.83 12.54
N ASN A 46 5.95 4.59 11.49
CA ASN A 46 5.87 5.34 10.23
C ASN A 46 4.79 4.78 9.30
N TYR A 47 4.46 3.50 9.43
CA TYR A 47 3.48 2.80 8.61
C TYR A 47 2.34 2.28 9.45
N ILE A 48 1.10 2.39 8.93
CA ILE A 48 -0.06 1.65 9.44
C ILE A 48 -0.43 0.65 8.34
N MET A 49 -0.45 -0.63 8.69
CA MET A 49 -0.84 -1.68 7.76
C MET A 49 -2.27 -2.14 8.03
N TYR A 50 -2.98 -2.48 6.97
CA TYR A 50 -4.36 -2.95 7.04
C TYR A 50 -4.45 -4.26 6.27
N TYR A 51 -4.91 -5.32 6.93
CA TYR A 51 -5.00 -6.65 6.34
C TYR A 51 -6.42 -7.17 6.34
N GLY A 52 -6.77 -7.88 5.27
CA GLY A 52 -8.02 -8.61 5.16
C GLY A 52 -7.79 -10.11 5.33
N PHE A 53 -8.59 -10.71 6.19
CA PHE A 53 -8.49 -12.12 6.56
C PHE A 53 -9.78 -12.83 6.13
N LEU A 54 -9.64 -13.93 5.42
CA LEU A 54 -10.74 -14.84 5.10
C LEU A 54 -10.47 -16.16 5.82
N ASP A 55 -11.28 -16.47 6.83
CA ASP A 55 -11.12 -17.66 7.67
C ASP A 55 -9.65 -17.84 8.15
N ASP A 56 -9.08 -16.78 8.71
CA ASP A 56 -7.70 -16.72 9.22
C ASP A 56 -6.60 -16.67 8.16
N GLU A 57 -6.90 -16.78 6.88
CA GLU A 57 -5.94 -16.58 5.80
C GLU A 57 -5.83 -15.09 5.45
N ILE A 58 -4.62 -14.56 5.35
CA ILE A 58 -4.39 -13.19 4.92
C ILE A 58 -4.50 -13.15 3.39
N ILE A 59 -5.56 -12.52 2.87
CA ILE A 59 -5.84 -12.54 1.44
C ILE A 59 -5.65 -11.20 0.75
N CYS A 60 -5.63 -10.09 1.49
CA CYS A 60 -5.36 -8.78 0.92
C CYS A 60 -4.74 -7.84 1.94
N GLU A 61 -4.11 -6.78 1.43
CA GLU A 61 -3.39 -5.81 2.24
C GLU A 61 -3.38 -4.43 1.63
N ALA A 62 -3.19 -3.43 2.48
CA ALA A 62 -2.93 -2.05 2.11
C ALA A 62 -2.08 -1.41 3.21
N THR A 63 -1.26 -0.43 2.86
CA THR A 63 -0.39 0.28 3.80
C THR A 63 -0.62 1.77 3.68
N ALA A 64 -0.73 2.46 4.82
CA ALA A 64 -0.70 3.91 4.90
C ALA A 64 0.63 4.36 5.49
N ILE A 65 1.36 5.18 4.76
CA ILE A 65 2.61 5.79 5.21
C ILE A 65 2.26 7.15 5.79
N ILE A 66 2.54 7.34 7.08
CA ILE A 66 2.10 8.52 7.82
C ILE A 66 3.25 9.43 8.24
N LYS A 67 4.50 9.00 8.08
CA LYS A 67 5.70 9.79 8.41
C LYS A 67 6.79 9.58 7.36
N ALA A 68 7.67 10.58 7.24
CA ALA A 68 8.83 10.50 6.36
C ALA A 68 9.69 9.27 6.69
N ASN A 69 10.23 8.65 5.65
CA ASN A 69 10.96 7.39 5.75
C ASN A 69 12.03 7.29 4.65
N GLN A 70 12.55 6.10 4.40
CA GLN A 70 13.61 5.88 3.41
C GLN A 70 13.16 6.13 1.96
N ASP A 71 11.87 6.08 1.69
CA ASP A 71 11.33 6.38 0.36
C ASP A 71 11.24 7.90 0.18
N LYS A 72 12.33 8.49 -0.30
CA LYS A 72 12.44 9.93 -0.51
C LYS A 72 11.43 10.48 -1.52
N TYR A 73 10.89 9.64 -2.40
CA TYR A 73 9.96 10.08 -3.45
C TYR A 73 8.58 10.45 -2.92
N VAL A 74 8.21 9.95 -1.75
CA VAL A 74 6.87 10.18 -1.17
C VAL A 74 6.88 11.10 0.04
N ASN A 75 8.04 11.49 0.55
CA ASN A 75 8.12 12.27 1.78
C ASN A 75 7.47 13.66 1.66
N ASP A 76 7.47 14.26 0.48
CA ASP A 76 6.78 15.53 0.22
C ASP A 76 5.27 15.37 -0.03
N LEU A 77 4.77 14.15 -0.10
CA LEU A 77 3.36 13.83 -0.28
C LEU A 77 2.64 13.54 1.05
N ILE A 78 3.36 13.64 2.15
CA ILE A 78 2.88 13.32 3.50
C ILE A 78 2.99 14.56 4.36
N ASN A 79 1.95 14.81 5.16
CA ASN A 79 1.98 15.83 6.21
C ASN A 79 1.05 15.39 7.35
N GLU A 80 0.83 16.26 8.33
CA GLU A 80 0.00 15.93 9.49
C GLU A 80 -1.46 15.57 9.16
N LYS A 81 -1.94 15.95 7.96
CA LYS A 81 -3.31 15.69 7.50
C LYS A 81 -3.38 14.76 6.29
N THR A 82 -2.25 14.40 5.70
CA THR A 82 -2.18 13.65 4.46
C THR A 82 -1.31 12.40 4.64
N VAL A 83 -1.85 11.24 4.23
CA VAL A 83 -1.13 9.97 4.21
C VAL A 83 -0.82 9.56 2.78
N TYR A 84 0.21 8.73 2.60
CA TYR A 84 0.50 8.09 1.32
C TYR A 84 0.07 6.64 1.38
N LEU A 85 -0.76 6.21 0.42
CA LEU A 85 -1.26 4.83 0.36
C LEU A 85 -0.43 4.01 -0.63
N SER A 86 -0.09 2.80 -0.22
CA SER A 86 0.71 1.89 -1.04
C SER A 86 0.41 0.44 -0.73
N ALA A 87 1.08 -0.46 -1.47
CA ALA A 87 1.01 -1.90 -1.23
C ALA A 87 -0.42 -2.46 -1.29
N PHE A 88 -1.22 -1.99 -2.23
CA PHE A 88 -2.55 -2.53 -2.50
C PHE A 88 -2.38 -3.88 -3.22
N ARG A 89 -2.62 -4.98 -2.50
CA ARG A 89 -2.44 -6.33 -3.03
C ARG A 89 -3.57 -7.23 -2.59
N THR A 90 -4.03 -8.07 -3.51
CA THR A 90 -4.98 -9.15 -3.23
C THR A 90 -4.41 -10.43 -3.80
N ASN A 91 -4.50 -11.53 -3.04
CA ASN A 91 -4.11 -12.83 -3.56
C ASN A 91 -4.92 -13.14 -4.81
N LYS A 92 -4.26 -13.66 -5.85
CA LYS A 92 -4.82 -13.79 -7.18
C LYS A 92 -6.16 -14.55 -7.21
N GLU A 93 -6.26 -15.63 -6.44
CA GLU A 93 -7.46 -16.46 -6.36
C GLU A 93 -8.67 -15.76 -5.75
N TYR A 94 -8.45 -14.62 -5.09
CA TYR A 94 -9.51 -13.84 -4.43
C TYR A 94 -9.80 -12.50 -5.10
N GLU A 95 -9.12 -12.20 -6.20
CA GLU A 95 -9.34 -10.97 -6.95
C GLU A 95 -10.76 -10.91 -7.55
N GLY A 96 -11.30 -9.69 -7.67
CA GLY A 96 -12.60 -9.47 -8.32
C GLY A 96 -13.81 -9.90 -7.52
N GLN A 97 -13.65 -10.21 -6.23
CA GLN A 97 -14.74 -10.69 -5.36
C GLN A 97 -15.18 -9.66 -4.30
N GLY A 98 -14.66 -8.44 -4.38
CA GLY A 98 -15.03 -7.34 -3.48
C GLY A 98 -14.30 -7.30 -2.15
N TYR A 99 -13.37 -8.20 -1.88
CA TYR A 99 -12.64 -8.21 -0.62
C TYR A 99 -11.77 -6.97 -0.43
N PHE A 100 -11.01 -6.59 -1.44
CA PHE A 100 -10.16 -5.39 -1.35
C PHE A 100 -11.01 -4.13 -1.14
N SER A 101 -12.16 -4.03 -1.79
CA SER A 101 -13.06 -2.90 -1.59
C SER A 101 -13.50 -2.75 -0.12
N LYS A 102 -13.76 -3.87 0.55
CA LYS A 102 -14.09 -3.87 1.99
C LYS A 102 -12.90 -3.41 2.82
N LEU A 103 -11.71 -3.91 2.53
CA LEU A 103 -10.48 -3.49 3.22
C LEU A 103 -10.20 -2.01 3.00
N TYR A 104 -10.34 -1.53 1.78
CA TYR A 104 -10.15 -0.12 1.42
C TYR A 104 -11.09 0.79 2.23
N LYS A 105 -12.36 0.44 2.31
CA LYS A 105 -13.34 1.20 3.11
C LYS A 105 -12.98 1.20 4.59
N PHE A 106 -12.56 0.06 5.13
CA PHE A 106 -12.10 -0.06 6.51
C PHE A 106 -10.90 0.87 6.77
N MET A 107 -9.91 0.84 5.89
CA MET A 107 -8.71 1.68 5.99
C MET A 107 -9.08 3.17 5.96
N LEU A 108 -9.89 3.61 5.01
CA LEU A 108 -10.27 5.02 4.92
C LEU A 108 -11.04 5.49 6.16
N SER A 109 -11.93 4.65 6.68
CA SER A 109 -12.68 4.95 7.91
C SER A 109 -11.74 5.12 9.10
N ASP A 110 -10.78 4.21 9.26
CA ASP A 110 -9.80 4.27 10.34
C ASP A 110 -8.90 5.51 10.23
N LEU A 111 -8.45 5.84 9.03
CA LEU A 111 -7.60 7.02 8.79
C LEU A 111 -8.37 8.33 9.08
N LYS A 112 -9.63 8.42 8.68
CA LYS A 112 -10.48 9.57 9.01
C LYS A 112 -10.66 9.70 10.52
N GLU A 113 -10.93 8.62 11.20
CA GLU A 113 -11.08 8.60 12.66
C GLU A 113 -9.80 9.06 13.37
N LYS A 114 -8.64 8.75 12.79
CA LYS A 114 -7.33 9.19 13.29
C LYS A 114 -7.03 10.67 12.98
N GLY A 115 -7.91 11.37 12.23
CA GLY A 115 -7.78 12.79 11.95
C GLY A 115 -7.14 13.13 10.62
N TYR A 116 -6.87 12.16 9.75
CA TYR A 116 -6.35 12.43 8.41
C TYR A 116 -7.47 12.90 7.49
N GLU A 117 -7.16 13.82 6.58
CA GLU A 117 -8.12 14.44 5.67
C GLU A 117 -7.88 14.10 4.20
N TYR A 118 -6.65 13.75 3.85
CA TYR A 118 -6.24 13.51 2.47
C TYR A 118 -5.39 12.24 2.36
N ALA A 119 -5.43 11.64 1.17
CA ALA A 119 -4.56 10.52 0.81
C ALA A 119 -3.95 10.75 -0.56
N THR A 120 -2.70 10.33 -0.71
CA THR A 120 -1.98 10.32 -1.98
C THR A 120 -1.62 8.89 -2.35
N LEU A 121 -1.40 8.62 -3.62
CA LEU A 121 -0.85 7.36 -4.10
C LEU A 121 -0.12 7.56 -5.43
N GLY A 122 0.70 6.58 -5.79
CA GLY A 122 1.42 6.56 -7.05
C GLY A 122 1.01 5.38 -7.92
N VAL A 123 1.07 5.58 -9.24
CA VAL A 123 0.82 4.53 -10.22
C VAL A 123 1.72 4.72 -11.44
N GLU A 124 2.24 3.63 -11.98
CA GLU A 124 2.96 3.69 -13.24
C GLU A 124 1.97 3.99 -14.38
N PRO A 125 2.23 5.01 -15.22
CA PRO A 125 1.29 5.42 -16.28
C PRO A 125 0.90 4.31 -17.25
N THR A 126 1.76 3.30 -17.40
CA THR A 126 1.51 2.15 -18.28
C THR A 126 0.56 1.11 -17.69
N GLU A 127 0.29 1.18 -16.40
CA GLU A 127 -0.62 0.28 -15.70
C GLU A 127 -2.07 0.75 -15.81
N GLU A 128 -2.65 0.63 -17.01
CA GLU A 128 -3.99 1.14 -17.34
C GLU A 128 -5.07 0.65 -16.38
N LYS A 129 -5.01 -0.64 -16.00
CA LYS A 129 -5.98 -1.23 -15.08
C LYS A 129 -5.93 -0.56 -13.71
N ASN A 130 -4.74 -0.38 -13.15
CA ASN A 130 -4.55 0.25 -11.85
C ASN A 130 -4.96 1.73 -11.88
N LYS A 131 -4.61 2.46 -12.95
CA LYS A 131 -5.04 3.84 -13.14
C LYS A 131 -6.56 3.95 -13.10
N SER A 132 -7.26 3.07 -13.80
CA SER A 132 -8.72 3.05 -13.85
C SER A 132 -9.32 2.79 -12.46
N ILE A 133 -8.77 1.83 -11.72
CA ILE A 133 -9.22 1.49 -10.37
C ILE A 133 -9.03 2.68 -9.42
N TYR A 134 -7.85 3.30 -9.43
CA TYR A 134 -7.55 4.43 -8.55
C TYR A 134 -8.38 5.66 -8.90
N ASN A 135 -8.64 5.90 -10.18
CA ASN A 135 -9.53 6.96 -10.62
C ASN A 135 -10.96 6.71 -10.10
N HIS A 136 -11.44 5.47 -10.18
CA HIS A 136 -12.73 5.08 -9.64
C HIS A 136 -12.81 5.30 -8.13
N TYR A 137 -11.72 5.09 -7.41
CA TYR A 137 -11.64 5.38 -5.97
C TYR A 137 -11.54 6.88 -5.64
N GLY A 138 -11.48 7.76 -6.66
CA GLY A 138 -11.50 9.20 -6.46
C GLY A 138 -10.11 9.86 -6.46
N PHE A 139 -9.06 9.15 -6.82
CA PHE A 139 -7.71 9.73 -6.97
C PHE A 139 -7.61 10.41 -8.32
N THR A 140 -8.21 11.60 -8.42
CA THR A 140 -8.34 12.34 -9.68
C THR A 140 -7.48 13.61 -9.74
N GLU A 141 -6.96 14.07 -8.59
CA GLU A 141 -6.09 15.25 -8.55
C GLU A 141 -4.64 14.82 -8.83
N PHE A 142 -4.15 15.13 -10.03
CA PHE A 142 -2.76 14.87 -10.41
C PHE A 142 -1.82 15.82 -9.64
N ILE A 143 -0.74 15.27 -9.07
CA ILE A 143 0.24 16.05 -8.32
C ILE A 143 1.52 16.25 -9.12
N LYS A 144 2.16 15.16 -9.51
CA LYS A 144 3.45 15.19 -10.22
C LYS A 144 3.76 13.85 -10.87
N GLU A 145 4.66 13.88 -11.85
CA GLU A 145 5.30 12.70 -12.41
C GLU A 145 6.76 12.65 -11.96
N THR A 146 7.26 11.48 -11.60
CA THR A 146 8.66 11.28 -11.22
C THR A 146 9.28 10.15 -12.01
N HIS A 147 10.61 10.18 -12.11
CA HIS A 147 11.42 9.08 -12.60
C HIS A 147 12.18 8.51 -11.41
N GLU A 148 11.87 7.28 -11.03
CA GLU A 148 12.36 6.67 -9.80
C GLU A 148 13.23 5.46 -10.09
N THR A 149 14.17 5.19 -9.20
CA THR A 149 15.06 4.04 -9.31
C THR A 149 14.74 3.05 -8.18
N TYR A 150 14.43 1.81 -8.54
CA TYR A 150 14.23 0.73 -7.58
C TYR A 150 15.57 0.25 -7.00
N PRO A 151 15.54 -0.49 -5.86
CA PRO A 151 16.78 -0.96 -5.22
C PRO A 151 17.72 -1.75 -6.15
N ASN A 152 17.19 -2.49 -7.12
CA ASN A 152 18.00 -3.25 -8.09
C ASN A 152 18.49 -2.40 -9.28
N GLY A 153 18.24 -1.08 -9.28
CA GLY A 153 18.65 -0.19 -10.36
C GLY A 153 17.64 -0.02 -11.49
N GLU A 154 16.52 -0.74 -11.46
CA GLU A 154 15.45 -0.58 -12.45
C GLU A 154 14.84 0.81 -12.33
N GLU A 155 14.66 1.49 -13.48
CA GLU A 155 14.05 2.82 -13.53
C GLU A 155 12.57 2.71 -13.93
N VAL A 156 11.72 3.46 -13.24
CA VAL A 156 10.27 3.49 -13.49
C VAL A 156 9.77 4.93 -13.47
N THR A 157 8.69 5.18 -14.20
CA THR A 157 7.97 6.45 -14.17
C THR A 157 6.74 6.26 -13.30
N VAL A 158 6.48 7.20 -12.38
CA VAL A 158 5.34 7.14 -11.46
C VAL A 158 4.59 8.46 -11.50
N ASP A 159 3.27 8.37 -11.68
CA ASP A 159 2.34 9.50 -11.54
C ASP A 159 1.68 9.46 -10.18
N TYR A 160 1.65 10.60 -9.48
CA TYR A 160 1.07 10.72 -8.15
C TYR A 160 -0.24 11.49 -8.18
N TYR A 161 -1.21 10.98 -7.45
CA TYR A 161 -2.57 11.54 -7.36
C TYR A 161 -3.00 11.69 -5.91
N LYS A 162 -3.97 12.58 -5.70
CA LYS A 162 -4.50 12.90 -4.37
C LYS A 162 -6.03 12.82 -4.38
N LYS A 163 -6.57 12.48 -3.22
CA LYS A 163 -8.01 12.56 -2.96
C LYS A 163 -8.27 13.04 -1.53
N ARG A 164 -9.44 13.59 -1.32
CA ARG A 164 -9.96 13.85 0.02
C ARG A 164 -10.57 12.57 0.59
N LEU A 165 -10.27 12.27 1.86
CA LEU A 165 -10.86 11.14 2.57
C LEU A 165 -12.31 11.36 2.92
#